data_52fc81d0642020b7adea0ef07fe775ba
#
_entry.id   52fc81d0642020b7adea0ef07fe775ba
#
_cell.length_a   1.000
_cell.length_b   1.000
_cell.length_c   1.000
_cell.angle_alpha   90.00
_cell.angle_beta   90.00
_cell.angle_gamma   90.00
#
_symmetry.space_group_name_H-M   'P 1'
#
loop_
_entity.id
_entity.type
_entity.pdbx_description
1 polymer ?
#
loop_
_entity_poly.entity_id
_entity_poly.type
_entity_poly.pdbx_seq_one_letter_code
_entity_poly.pdbx_strand_id
1 'polypeptide(L)'
;MPDTLGLTPSQTTGPYLSIGLLRDLVPAALVDPGAPGAIRIRGRLLDGAGTGVTDGMIEIWQASPGGAYGSDGFGGFGRVGTGDGGAFELVTVKPGHVAWPDGGLQAPHIAVGVFARGLLKRVVTRLYFPDEPEANDADPVLSALPPSRRETLVAIPEDDGLRFDIHLQGPSETTFFAV
;
A
#
# COMPACT_ATOMS: atom_id res chain seq x y z
N MET A 1 -18.73 34.79 -23.41
CA MET A 1 -18.16 34.12 -22.23
C MET A 1 -17.27 33.02 -22.77
N PRO A 2 -15.99 32.89 -22.40
CA PRO A 2 -15.25 31.72 -22.80
C PRO A 2 -15.92 30.52 -22.15
N ASP A 3 -16.26 29.51 -22.98
CA ASP A 3 -16.76 28.23 -22.46
C ASP A 3 -15.73 27.66 -21.51
N THR A 4 -16.08 27.61 -20.23
CA THR A 4 -15.25 26.90 -19.24
C THR A 4 -15.26 25.43 -19.60
N LEU A 5 -14.13 24.92 -20.04
CA LEU A 5 -13.97 23.49 -20.30
C LEU A 5 -14.29 22.73 -18.99
N GLY A 6 -15.10 21.69 -19.08
CA GLY A 6 -15.37 20.78 -17.96
C GLY A 6 -14.10 20.05 -17.53
N LEU A 7 -14.09 19.55 -16.29
CA LEU A 7 -13.01 18.69 -15.82
C LEU A 7 -12.96 17.39 -16.62
N THR A 8 -11.76 16.92 -16.93
CA THR A 8 -11.57 15.61 -17.55
C THR A 8 -12.15 14.53 -16.62
N PRO A 9 -13.05 13.66 -17.11
CA PRO A 9 -13.63 12.60 -16.29
C PRO A 9 -12.54 11.60 -15.84
N SER A 10 -12.80 10.94 -14.74
CA SER A 10 -11.95 9.85 -14.28
C SER A 10 -11.91 8.72 -15.31
N GLN A 11 -10.73 8.15 -15.53
CA GLN A 11 -10.50 7.11 -16.53
C GLN A 11 -9.76 5.94 -15.89
N THR A 12 -10.04 4.72 -16.38
CA THR A 12 -9.27 3.54 -15.98
C THR A 12 -7.84 3.59 -16.53
N THR A 13 -6.97 2.81 -15.92
CA THR A 13 -5.59 2.66 -16.40
C THR A 13 -5.56 2.03 -17.79
N GLY A 14 -4.67 2.53 -18.63
CA GLY A 14 -4.41 2.02 -19.98
C GLY A 14 -3.00 1.46 -20.09
N PRO A 15 -2.56 1.03 -21.30
CA PRO A 15 -1.24 0.40 -21.50
C PRO A 15 -0.07 1.31 -21.13
N TYR A 16 -0.24 2.61 -21.11
CA TYR A 16 0.80 3.56 -20.68
C TYR A 16 1.11 3.48 -19.19
N LEU A 17 0.28 2.85 -18.35
CA LEU A 17 0.58 2.61 -16.95
C LEU A 17 1.92 1.87 -16.81
N SER A 18 2.06 0.72 -17.48
CA SER A 18 3.29 -0.08 -17.43
C SER A 18 4.46 0.61 -18.12
N ILE A 19 4.22 1.18 -19.32
CA ILE A 19 5.26 1.83 -20.13
C ILE A 19 5.82 3.08 -19.45
N GLY A 20 4.96 3.88 -18.80
CA GLY A 20 5.33 5.16 -18.20
C GLY A 20 5.71 5.09 -16.73
N LEU A 21 5.10 4.18 -15.96
CA LEU A 21 5.18 4.19 -14.51
C LEU A 21 5.92 2.98 -13.92
N LEU A 22 6.01 1.86 -14.61
CA LEU A 22 6.70 0.64 -14.16
C LEU A 22 8.08 0.51 -14.81
N ARG A 23 8.81 1.61 -14.87
CA ARG A 23 10.22 1.64 -15.29
C ARG A 23 11.11 1.68 -14.06
N ASP A 24 12.40 1.40 -14.27
CA ASP A 24 13.46 1.35 -13.22
C ASP A 24 13.68 2.69 -12.47
N LEU A 25 12.84 3.69 -12.72
CA LEU A 25 12.91 5.00 -12.08
C LEU A 25 12.35 5.05 -10.65
N VAL A 26 11.49 4.10 -10.29
CA VAL A 26 10.90 3.99 -8.95
C VAL A 26 11.10 2.55 -8.47
N PRO A 27 11.87 2.34 -7.41
CA PRO A 27 12.24 1.00 -6.99
C PRO A 27 11.07 0.26 -6.32
N ALA A 28 11.00 -1.06 -6.52
CA ALA A 28 10.24 -1.99 -5.69
C ALA A 28 10.97 -2.29 -4.36
N ALA A 29 12.28 -2.13 -4.35
CA ALA A 29 13.12 -2.25 -3.17
C ALA A 29 13.59 -0.86 -2.73
N LEU A 30 13.10 -0.39 -1.56
CA LEU A 30 13.46 0.90 -0.98
C LEU A 30 14.81 0.86 -0.26
N VAL A 31 15.26 -0.33 0.06
CA VAL A 31 16.55 -0.63 0.68
C VAL A 31 17.16 -1.86 0.02
N ASP A 32 18.47 -2.05 0.19
CA ASP A 32 19.11 -3.30 -0.22
C ASP A 32 18.45 -4.48 0.50
N PRO A 33 18.04 -5.56 -0.20
CA PRO A 33 17.45 -6.73 0.42
C PRO A 33 18.28 -7.41 1.49
N GLY A 34 19.62 -7.20 1.48
CA GLY A 34 20.55 -7.69 2.49
C GLY A 34 20.84 -6.68 3.61
N ALA A 35 20.26 -5.48 3.57
CA ALA A 35 20.49 -4.47 4.59
C ALA A 35 19.94 -4.90 5.96
N PRO A 36 20.56 -4.52 7.08
CA PRO A 36 20.01 -4.73 8.41
C PRO A 36 18.61 -4.12 8.54
N GLY A 37 17.65 -4.93 9.02
CA GLY A 37 16.27 -4.50 9.18
C GLY A 37 15.43 -4.48 7.88
N ALA A 38 15.99 -4.94 6.76
CA ALA A 38 15.20 -5.12 5.54
C ALA A 38 14.09 -6.16 5.76
N ILE A 39 12.88 -5.81 5.36
CA ILE A 39 11.71 -6.70 5.37
C ILE A 39 11.20 -6.89 3.95
N ARG A 40 10.83 -8.11 3.64
CA ARG A 40 10.19 -8.48 2.38
C ARG A 40 8.69 -8.53 2.57
N ILE A 41 7.94 -7.88 1.71
CA ILE A 41 6.48 -7.88 1.71
C ILE A 41 6.03 -8.47 0.38
N ARG A 42 5.36 -9.61 0.44
CA ARG A 42 4.75 -10.26 -0.71
C ARG A 42 3.25 -10.19 -0.61
N GLY A 43 2.58 -10.23 -1.74
CA GLY A 43 1.14 -10.29 -1.78
C GLY A 43 0.62 -10.56 -3.17
N ARG A 44 -0.69 -10.65 -3.26
CA ARG A 44 -1.41 -10.79 -4.52
C ARG A 44 -2.49 -9.72 -4.59
N LEU A 45 -2.66 -9.13 -5.75
CA LEU A 45 -3.81 -8.29 -6.06
C LEU A 45 -4.89 -9.18 -6.68
N LEU A 46 -6.06 -9.24 -6.04
CA LEU A 46 -7.14 -10.16 -6.38
C LEU A 46 -8.42 -9.39 -6.70
N ASP A 47 -9.14 -9.84 -7.71
CA ASP A 47 -10.47 -9.34 -8.04
C ASP A 47 -11.57 -9.98 -7.16
N GLY A 48 -12.84 -9.62 -7.39
CA GLY A 48 -13.98 -10.14 -6.64
C GLY A 48 -14.25 -11.65 -6.80
N ALA A 49 -13.67 -12.29 -7.81
CA ALA A 49 -13.73 -13.74 -8.02
C ALA A 49 -12.52 -14.47 -7.40
N GLY A 50 -11.58 -13.74 -6.78
CA GLY A 50 -10.33 -14.28 -6.28
C GLY A 50 -9.29 -14.54 -7.37
N THR A 51 -9.52 -14.03 -8.59
CA THR A 51 -8.56 -14.14 -9.70
C THR A 51 -7.50 -13.06 -9.58
N GLY A 52 -6.24 -13.41 -9.83
CA GLY A 52 -5.13 -12.47 -9.79
C GLY A 52 -5.20 -11.41 -10.89
N VAL A 53 -5.05 -10.14 -10.51
CA VAL A 53 -4.98 -9.00 -11.43
C VAL A 53 -3.52 -8.82 -11.84
N THR A 54 -3.17 -9.17 -13.07
CA THR A 54 -1.78 -9.25 -13.56
C THR A 54 -1.23 -7.96 -14.18
N ASP A 55 -2.07 -6.95 -14.34
CA ASP A 55 -1.75 -5.65 -14.93
C ASP A 55 -2.03 -4.50 -13.97
N GLY A 56 -2.00 -4.79 -12.68
CA GLY A 56 -2.10 -3.79 -11.61
C GLY A 56 -0.76 -3.16 -11.25
N MET A 57 -0.82 -2.12 -10.46
CA MET A 57 0.34 -1.44 -9.89
C MET A 57 0.06 -1.10 -8.43
N ILE A 58 1.04 -1.40 -7.59
CA ILE A 58 1.03 -1.09 -6.16
C ILE A 58 2.04 0.03 -5.93
N GLU A 59 1.60 1.11 -5.33
CA GLU A 59 2.46 2.17 -4.80
C GLU A 59 2.49 2.09 -3.27
N ILE A 60 3.64 2.32 -2.69
CA ILE A 60 3.78 2.47 -1.25
C ILE A 60 4.36 3.83 -0.89
N TRP A 61 3.91 4.36 0.23
CA TRP A 61 4.47 5.54 0.86
C TRP A 61 4.54 5.32 2.37
N GLN A 62 5.72 5.49 2.93
CA GLN A 62 5.96 5.24 4.35
C GLN A 62 6.94 6.23 4.97
N ALA A 63 6.89 6.33 6.29
CA ALA A 63 7.90 7.02 7.07
C ALA A 63 9.20 6.20 7.16
N SER A 64 10.30 6.85 7.51
CA SER A 64 11.55 6.20 7.92
C SER A 64 11.36 5.41 9.21
N PRO A 65 12.31 4.54 9.61
CA PRO A 65 12.30 3.91 10.94
C PRO A 65 12.21 4.89 12.11
N GLY A 66 12.64 6.14 11.90
CA GLY A 66 12.49 7.23 12.89
C GLY A 66 11.12 7.89 12.91
N GLY A 67 10.16 7.45 12.08
CA GLY A 67 8.79 8.00 12.06
C GLY A 67 8.63 9.30 11.27
N ALA A 68 9.60 9.68 10.45
CA ALA A 68 9.55 10.89 9.63
C ALA A 68 9.47 10.58 8.14
N TYR A 69 8.69 11.36 7.41
CA TYR A 69 8.59 11.28 5.96
C TYR A 69 9.68 12.11 5.28
N GLY A 70 10.27 11.55 4.20
CA GLY A 70 11.25 12.26 3.38
C GLY A 70 12.51 12.72 4.13
N SER A 71 12.90 12.03 5.21
CA SER A 71 14.04 12.36 6.06
C SER A 71 15.16 11.33 5.94
N ASP A 72 16.36 11.72 6.38
CA ASP A 72 17.52 10.83 6.59
C ASP A 72 17.98 10.06 5.35
N GLY A 73 17.71 10.61 4.15
CA GLY A 73 18.03 9.96 2.88
C GLY A 73 17.10 8.80 2.51
N PHE A 74 16.09 8.49 3.33
CA PHE A 74 15.08 7.50 3.05
C PHE A 74 13.91 8.11 2.28
N GLY A 75 13.76 7.76 1.00
CA GLY A 75 12.72 8.32 0.14
C GLY A 75 11.30 7.87 0.52
N GLY A 76 11.16 6.70 1.09
CA GLY A 76 9.89 6.14 1.56
C GLY A 76 8.85 5.80 0.47
N PHE A 77 9.12 6.08 -0.79
CA PHE A 77 8.24 5.83 -1.93
C PHE A 77 8.75 4.67 -2.78
N GLY A 78 7.88 3.71 -3.04
CA GLY A 78 8.16 2.58 -3.92
C GLY A 78 6.97 2.24 -4.82
N ARG A 79 7.27 1.51 -5.90
CA ARG A 79 6.26 1.11 -6.87
C ARG A 79 6.62 -0.24 -7.47
N VAL A 80 5.61 -1.11 -7.63
CA VAL A 80 5.77 -2.42 -8.27
C VAL A 80 4.53 -2.74 -9.10
N GLY A 81 4.74 -3.38 -10.26
CA GLY A 81 3.67 -3.99 -11.03
C GLY A 81 3.28 -5.36 -10.47
N THR A 82 2.06 -5.78 -10.72
CA THR A 82 1.65 -7.15 -10.46
C THR A 82 2.05 -8.05 -11.63
N GLY A 83 2.47 -9.26 -11.32
CA GLY A 83 2.84 -10.30 -12.29
C GLY A 83 1.84 -11.46 -12.33
N ASP A 84 2.31 -12.62 -12.69
CA ASP A 84 1.51 -13.85 -12.80
C ASP A 84 0.70 -14.11 -11.52
N GLY A 85 -0.58 -14.41 -11.70
CA GLY A 85 -1.50 -14.62 -10.59
C GLY A 85 -1.72 -13.40 -9.69
N GLY A 86 -1.40 -12.19 -10.16
CA GLY A 86 -1.53 -10.95 -9.41
C GLY A 86 -0.42 -10.72 -8.38
N ALA A 87 0.66 -11.50 -8.41
CA ALA A 87 1.74 -11.44 -7.41
C ALA A 87 2.55 -10.14 -7.49
N PHE A 88 2.95 -9.62 -6.32
CA PHE A 88 3.90 -8.52 -6.19
C PHE A 88 4.86 -8.77 -5.02
N GLU A 89 6.02 -8.13 -5.07
CA GLU A 89 7.00 -8.15 -3.98
C GLU A 89 7.60 -6.75 -3.81
N LEU A 90 7.73 -6.33 -2.56
CA LEU A 90 8.37 -5.09 -2.13
C LEU A 90 9.43 -5.41 -1.07
N VAL A 91 10.50 -4.63 -1.06
CA VAL A 91 11.52 -4.70 0.02
C VAL A 91 11.66 -3.33 0.64
N THR A 92 11.51 -3.26 1.95
CA THR A 92 11.62 -2.01 2.70
C THR A 92 12.13 -2.25 4.12
N VAL A 93 12.06 -1.24 4.97
CA VAL A 93 12.28 -1.33 6.40
C VAL A 93 10.99 -1.01 7.15
N LYS A 94 10.84 -1.53 8.36
CA LYS A 94 9.68 -1.19 9.20
C LYS A 94 9.69 0.31 9.53
N PRO A 95 8.62 1.06 9.22
CA PRO A 95 8.53 2.46 9.62
C PRO A 95 8.41 2.61 11.13
N GLY A 96 8.76 3.78 11.64
CA GLY A 96 8.46 4.16 13.02
C GLY A 96 7.03 4.70 13.17
N HIS A 97 6.65 5.00 14.40
CA HIS A 97 5.39 5.68 14.72
C HIS A 97 5.36 7.07 14.10
N VAL A 98 4.20 7.47 13.60
CA VAL A 98 3.99 8.80 12.99
C VAL A 98 3.05 9.62 13.85
N ALA A 99 3.35 10.89 14.05
CA ALA A 99 2.48 11.79 14.79
C ALA A 99 1.10 11.91 14.12
N TRP A 100 0.04 11.91 14.92
CA TRP A 100 -1.31 12.21 14.47
C TRP A 100 -1.61 13.70 14.64
N PRO A 101 -2.25 14.37 13.66
CA PRO A 101 -2.49 15.82 13.73
C PRO A 101 -3.23 16.30 14.98
N ASP A 102 -4.17 15.50 15.48
CA ASP A 102 -4.98 15.82 16.67
C ASP A 102 -4.33 15.35 17.99
N GLY A 103 -3.06 14.98 17.94
CA GLY A 103 -2.29 14.46 19.08
C GLY A 103 -2.27 12.92 19.13
N GLY A 104 -1.21 12.38 19.73
CA GLY A 104 -0.96 10.94 19.79
C GLY A 104 -0.09 10.44 18.64
N LEU A 105 -0.01 9.11 18.50
CA LEU A 105 0.82 8.44 17.52
C LEU A 105 -0.02 7.46 16.70
N GLN A 106 0.28 7.37 15.43
CA GLN A 106 -0.16 6.27 14.58
C GLN A 106 0.79 5.09 14.74
N ALA A 107 0.26 3.88 14.69
CA ALA A 107 1.07 2.67 14.62
C ALA A 107 1.97 2.68 13.37
N PRO A 108 3.09 1.95 13.39
CA PRO A 108 3.88 1.72 12.20
C PRO A 108 3.01 1.19 11.06
N HIS A 109 2.99 1.90 9.93
CA HIS A 109 2.16 1.54 8.79
C HIS A 109 2.78 1.98 7.47
N ILE A 110 2.36 1.33 6.40
CA ILE A 110 2.67 1.69 5.03
C ILE A 110 1.37 2.12 4.35
N ALA A 111 1.31 3.32 3.79
CA ALA A 111 0.21 3.72 2.92
C ALA A 111 0.37 3.01 1.57
N VAL A 112 -0.71 2.43 1.07
CA VAL A 112 -0.73 1.62 -0.16
C VAL A 112 -1.73 2.19 -1.14
N GLY A 113 -1.27 2.55 -2.32
CA GLY A 113 -2.10 2.95 -3.45
C GLY A 113 -2.19 1.83 -4.47
N VAL A 114 -3.39 1.53 -4.94
CA VAL A 114 -3.63 0.46 -5.92
C VAL A 114 -4.23 1.03 -7.19
N PHE A 115 -3.65 0.66 -8.31
CA PHE A 115 -4.14 0.98 -9.64
C PHE A 115 -4.37 -0.33 -10.40
N ALA A 116 -5.51 -0.46 -11.03
CA ALA A 116 -5.82 -1.62 -11.83
C ALA A 116 -6.80 -1.25 -12.95
N ARG A 117 -6.83 -2.05 -13.99
CA ARG A 117 -7.83 -1.96 -15.04
C ARG A 117 -9.23 -2.18 -14.44
N GLY A 118 -10.18 -1.36 -14.84
CA GLY A 118 -11.54 -1.36 -14.28
C GLY A 118 -11.74 -0.37 -13.12
N LEU A 119 -10.68 0.06 -12.45
CA LEU A 119 -10.75 1.12 -11.46
C LEU A 119 -10.69 2.49 -12.16
N LEU A 120 -11.66 3.36 -11.90
CA LEU A 120 -11.67 4.74 -12.41
C LEU A 120 -10.83 5.71 -11.57
N LYS A 121 -10.47 5.30 -10.37
CA LYS A 121 -9.62 6.04 -9.43
C LYS A 121 -8.69 5.07 -8.73
N ARG A 122 -7.54 5.58 -8.29
CA ARG A 122 -6.70 4.89 -7.32
C ARG A 122 -7.53 4.57 -6.07
N VAL A 123 -7.47 3.34 -5.60
CA VAL A 123 -7.94 3.01 -4.25
C VAL A 123 -6.78 3.03 -3.28
N VAL A 124 -7.04 3.43 -2.04
CA VAL A 124 -6.00 3.63 -1.02
C VAL A 124 -6.32 2.78 0.18
N THR A 125 -5.31 2.10 0.68
CA THR A 125 -5.37 1.31 1.91
C THR A 125 -4.10 1.51 2.75
N ARG A 126 -3.98 0.79 3.85
CA ARG A 126 -2.78 0.75 4.68
C ARG A 126 -2.41 -0.69 4.99
N LEU A 127 -1.12 -0.95 5.15
CA LEU A 127 -0.58 -2.17 5.71
C LEU A 127 -0.06 -1.86 7.11
N TYR A 128 -0.50 -2.61 8.10
CA TYR A 128 -0.04 -2.57 9.48
C TYR A 128 0.75 -3.83 9.85
N PHE A 129 1.60 -3.72 10.85
CA PHE A 129 2.54 -4.77 11.24
C PHE A 129 1.95 -5.66 12.34
N PRO A 130 2.00 -7.00 12.20
CA PRO A 130 1.40 -7.93 13.16
C PRO A 130 2.12 -8.00 14.50
N ASP A 131 3.38 -7.57 14.56
CA ASP A 131 4.23 -7.52 15.76
C ASP A 131 4.07 -6.22 16.57
N GLU A 132 3.05 -5.40 16.23
CA GLU A 132 2.72 -4.14 16.91
C GLU A 132 1.28 -4.14 17.48
N PRO A 133 0.85 -5.18 18.22
CA PRO A 133 -0.56 -5.31 18.63
C PRO A 133 -1.04 -4.14 19.49
N GLU A 134 -0.23 -3.69 20.46
CA GLU A 134 -0.59 -2.57 21.34
C GLU A 134 -0.69 -1.23 20.58
N ALA A 135 0.26 -0.98 19.67
CA ALA A 135 0.23 0.21 18.83
C ALA A 135 -0.96 0.19 17.85
N ASN A 136 -1.25 -0.97 17.28
CA ASN A 136 -2.40 -1.16 16.38
C ASN A 136 -3.72 -0.92 17.11
N ASP A 137 -3.87 -1.38 18.35
CA ASP A 137 -5.07 -1.14 19.16
C ASP A 137 -5.26 0.33 19.53
N ALA A 138 -4.16 1.06 19.71
CA ALA A 138 -4.18 2.49 20.03
C ALA A 138 -4.23 3.39 18.78
N ASP A 139 -4.05 2.83 17.56
CA ASP A 139 -4.02 3.61 16.33
C ASP A 139 -5.37 4.27 16.03
N PRO A 140 -5.42 5.59 15.77
CA PRO A 140 -6.68 6.31 15.59
C PRO A 140 -7.46 5.86 14.34
N VAL A 141 -6.79 5.34 13.33
CA VAL A 141 -7.44 4.83 12.10
C VAL A 141 -7.98 3.43 12.32
N LEU A 142 -7.17 2.51 12.87
CA LEU A 142 -7.62 1.14 13.16
C LEU A 142 -8.72 1.11 14.19
N SER A 143 -8.61 1.91 15.27
CA SER A 143 -9.62 1.95 16.34
C SER A 143 -10.99 2.43 15.85
N ALA A 144 -11.05 3.22 14.78
CA ALA A 144 -12.30 3.66 14.16
C ALA A 144 -12.98 2.60 13.30
N LEU A 145 -12.33 1.45 13.03
CA LEU A 145 -12.86 0.39 12.17
C LEU A 145 -13.46 -0.77 12.98
N PRO A 146 -14.46 -1.47 12.47
CA PRO A 146 -14.92 -2.74 13.03
C PRO A 146 -13.79 -3.80 13.01
N PRO A 147 -13.74 -4.74 13.97
CA PRO A 147 -12.66 -5.73 14.05
C PRO A 147 -12.39 -6.49 12.75
N SER A 148 -13.43 -6.97 12.06
CA SER A 148 -13.29 -7.68 10.79
C SER A 148 -12.68 -6.85 9.67
N ARG A 149 -12.81 -5.53 9.75
CA ARG A 149 -12.20 -4.62 8.76
C ARG A 149 -10.75 -4.29 9.13
N ARG A 150 -10.39 -4.25 10.42
CA ARG A 150 -9.01 -4.10 10.87
C ARG A 150 -8.13 -5.26 10.42
N GLU A 151 -8.65 -6.49 10.53
CA GLU A 151 -7.93 -7.71 10.12
C GLU A 151 -7.47 -7.66 8.67
N THR A 152 -8.23 -7.01 7.77
CA THR A 152 -7.84 -6.87 6.36
C THR A 152 -6.67 -5.92 6.13
N LEU A 153 -6.25 -5.19 7.15
CA LEU A 153 -5.16 -4.20 7.09
C LEU A 153 -3.87 -4.69 7.75
N VAL A 154 -3.92 -5.76 8.54
CA VAL A 154 -2.75 -6.30 9.23
C VAL A 154 -2.12 -7.39 8.38
N ALA A 155 -0.83 -7.24 8.09
CA ALA A 155 -0.08 -8.24 7.34
C ALA A 155 0.07 -9.55 8.12
N ILE A 156 0.24 -10.64 7.41
CA ILE A 156 0.43 -11.97 7.98
C ILE A 156 1.93 -12.27 8.02
N PRO A 157 2.49 -12.68 9.17
CA PRO A 157 3.90 -13.06 9.23
C PRO A 157 4.16 -14.36 8.44
N GLU A 158 5.29 -14.38 7.73
CA GLU A 158 5.84 -15.55 7.03
C GLU A 158 7.30 -15.76 7.44
N ASP A 159 7.88 -16.92 7.14
CA ASP A 159 9.25 -17.30 7.56
C ASP A 159 10.31 -16.30 7.09
N ASP A 160 10.10 -15.64 5.95
CA ASP A 160 11.06 -14.72 5.33
C ASP A 160 10.48 -13.32 5.04
N GLY A 161 9.48 -12.90 5.82
CA GLY A 161 8.87 -11.59 5.66
C GLY A 161 7.41 -11.50 6.06
N LEU A 162 6.66 -10.74 5.28
CA LEU A 162 5.25 -10.50 5.51
C LEU A 162 4.44 -10.81 4.24
N ARG A 163 3.23 -11.32 4.41
CA ARG A 163 2.25 -11.44 3.34
C ARG A 163 1.13 -10.43 3.52
N PHE A 164 0.79 -9.73 2.44
CA PHE A 164 -0.31 -8.78 2.40
C PHE A 164 -1.07 -8.91 1.08
N ASP A 165 -2.13 -9.73 1.06
CA ASP A 165 -3.00 -9.88 -0.09
C ASP A 165 -4.01 -8.73 -0.13
N ILE A 166 -4.27 -8.19 -1.33
CA ILE A 166 -5.19 -7.08 -1.56
C ILE A 166 -6.37 -7.61 -2.37
N HIS A 167 -7.54 -7.62 -1.76
CA HIS A 167 -8.79 -8.02 -2.40
C HIS A 167 -9.58 -6.78 -2.80
N LEU A 168 -9.80 -6.59 -4.10
CA LEU A 168 -10.51 -5.42 -4.61
C LEU A 168 -12.00 -5.45 -4.33
N GLN A 169 -12.58 -6.65 -4.18
CA GLN A 169 -14.01 -6.86 -3.94
C GLN A 169 -14.25 -8.21 -3.25
N GLY A 170 -15.46 -8.40 -2.75
CA GLY A 170 -15.93 -9.67 -2.21
C GLY A 170 -15.92 -9.75 -0.67
N PRO A 171 -16.20 -10.94 -0.10
CA PRO A 171 -16.30 -11.10 1.35
C PRO A 171 -15.02 -10.76 2.12
N SER A 172 -13.86 -10.93 1.49
CA SER A 172 -12.54 -10.60 2.04
C SER A 172 -12.00 -9.25 1.53
N GLU A 173 -12.88 -8.39 0.99
CA GLU A 173 -12.47 -7.09 0.47
C GLU A 173 -11.60 -6.32 1.47
N THR A 174 -10.42 -5.90 1.02
CA THR A 174 -9.52 -5.04 1.79
C THR A 174 -10.22 -3.74 2.16
N THR A 175 -9.96 -3.23 3.34
CA THR A 175 -10.50 -1.92 3.74
C THR A 175 -9.83 -0.82 2.95
N PHE A 176 -10.58 -0.10 2.14
CA PHE A 176 -10.12 1.08 1.41
C PHE A 176 -10.64 2.36 2.03
N PHE A 177 -9.82 3.41 1.98
CA PHE A 177 -10.13 4.73 2.53
C PHE A 177 -10.57 5.71 1.44
N ALA A 178 -11.55 6.53 1.74
CA ALA A 178 -11.92 7.66 0.89
C ALA A 178 -10.86 8.77 1.06
N VAL A 179 -10.23 9.18 -0.03
CA VAL A 179 -9.19 10.23 -0.11
C VAL A 179 -9.50 11.21 -1.23
#